data_2f84661656da1eab902778f4c80c06a6
#
_entry.id   2f84661656da1eab902778f4c80c06a6
#
_cell.length_a   1.000
_cell.length_b   1.000
_cell.length_c   1.000
_cell.angle_alpha   90.00
_cell.angle_beta   90.00
_cell.angle_gamma   90.00
#
_symmetry.space_group_name_H-M   'P 1'
#
loop_
_entity.id
_entity.type
_entity.pdbx_description
1 polymer ?
#
loop_
_entity_poly.entity_id
_entity_poly.type
_entity_poly.pdbx_seq_one_letter_code
_entity_poly.pdbx_strand_id
1 'polypeptide(L)'
;MTVGDKIKKIRTFRGMTQKELGLAVGFEEKGADNRIAQYETNYRVPKRELLDKMAEALRVDRQNFYTIAPGSAEDFMRTFFWLCLLYTSPSP
;
A
#
# COMPACT_ATOMS: atom_id res chain seq x y z
N MET A 1 -7.55 7.96 8.67
CA MET A 1 -6.34 7.41 8.05
C MET A 1 -6.33 7.73 6.56
N THR A 2 -5.27 8.32 6.08
CA THR A 2 -5.17 8.73 4.68
C THR A 2 -4.64 7.60 3.81
N VAL A 3 -4.76 7.77 2.49
CA VAL A 3 -4.21 6.80 1.53
C VAL A 3 -2.70 6.65 1.75
N GLY A 4 -2.00 7.76 1.98
CA GLY A 4 -0.56 7.71 2.25
C GLY A 4 -0.23 6.89 3.47
N ASP A 5 -1.00 7.04 4.53
CA ASP A 5 -0.82 6.24 5.74
C ASP A 5 -1.00 4.75 5.46
N LYS A 6 -2.00 4.42 4.66
CA LYS A 6 -2.26 3.03 4.29
C LYS A 6 -1.10 2.44 3.49
N ILE A 7 -0.60 3.19 2.52
CA ILE A 7 0.54 2.74 1.71
C ILE A 7 1.73 2.44 2.60
N LYS A 8 2.06 3.35 3.50
CA LYS A 8 3.19 3.19 4.38
C LYS A 8 3.04 1.97 5.30
N LYS A 9 1.87 1.82 5.91
CA LYS A 9 1.62 0.71 6.83
C LYS A 9 1.66 -0.63 6.12
N ILE A 10 1.03 -0.73 4.96
CA ILE A 10 1.01 -1.96 4.20
C ILE A 10 2.42 -2.31 3.72
N ARG A 11 3.14 -1.31 3.20
CA ARG A 11 4.52 -1.50 2.76
C ARG A 11 5.40 -2.01 3.89
N THR A 12 5.31 -1.37 5.05
CA THR A 12 6.09 -1.76 6.22
C THR A 12 5.73 -3.16 6.67
N PHE A 13 4.44 -3.49 6.66
CA PHE A 13 3.97 -4.82 7.03
C PHE A 13 4.57 -5.89 6.11
N ARG A 14 4.68 -5.59 4.82
CA ARG A 14 5.26 -6.52 3.85
C ARG A 14 6.79 -6.54 3.88
N GLY A 15 7.41 -5.67 4.66
CA GLY A 15 8.86 -5.62 4.74
C GLY A 15 9.52 -5.04 3.51
N MET A 16 8.79 -4.24 2.74
CA MET A 16 9.34 -3.60 1.54
C MET A 16 9.87 -2.21 1.87
N THR A 17 10.97 -1.84 1.22
CA THR A 17 11.46 -0.47 1.30
C THR A 17 10.68 0.41 0.33
N GLN A 18 10.77 1.73 0.52
CA GLN A 18 10.18 2.67 -0.41
C GLN A 18 10.69 2.45 -1.84
N LYS A 19 11.99 2.21 -1.97
CA LYS A 19 12.60 1.96 -3.27
C LYS A 19 12.06 0.69 -3.90
N GLU A 20 11.94 -0.38 -3.12
CA GLU A 20 11.42 -1.64 -3.63
C GLU A 20 9.99 -1.49 -4.14
N LEU A 21 9.15 -0.79 -3.40
CA LEU A 21 7.78 -0.55 -3.86
C LEU A 21 7.77 0.30 -5.11
N GLY A 22 8.59 1.35 -5.16
CA GLY A 22 8.68 2.22 -6.33
C GLY A 22 9.08 1.45 -7.58
N LEU A 23 10.08 0.59 -7.47
CA LEU A 23 10.51 -0.24 -8.60
C LEU A 23 9.43 -1.24 -9.01
N ALA A 24 8.73 -1.81 -8.03
CA ALA A 24 7.69 -2.80 -8.31
C ALA A 24 6.51 -2.20 -9.08
N VAL A 25 6.22 -0.91 -8.89
CA VAL A 25 5.14 -0.24 -9.62
C VAL A 25 5.62 0.41 -10.92
N GLY A 26 6.89 0.25 -11.26
CA GLY A 26 7.42 0.69 -12.54
C GLY A 26 8.13 2.04 -12.54
N PHE A 27 8.44 2.60 -11.38
CA PHE A 27 9.22 3.84 -11.33
C PHE A 27 10.69 3.56 -11.66
N GLU A 28 11.38 4.57 -12.16
CA GLU A 28 12.81 4.47 -12.39
C GLU A 28 13.56 4.35 -11.08
N GLU A 29 14.68 3.64 -11.09
CA GLU A 29 15.49 3.46 -9.90
C GLU A 29 15.88 4.79 -9.26
N LYS A 30 16.22 5.76 -10.09
CA LYS A 30 16.57 7.09 -9.62
C LYS A 30 15.28 7.81 -9.20
N GLY A 31 15.11 8.03 -7.92
CA GLY A 31 13.98 8.75 -7.38
C GLY A 31 12.76 7.91 -7.04
N ALA A 32 12.84 6.58 -7.20
CA ALA A 32 11.71 5.71 -6.87
C ALA A 32 11.31 5.83 -5.40
N ASP A 33 12.28 5.81 -4.51
CA ASP A 33 12.04 5.95 -3.08
C ASP A 33 11.43 7.30 -2.74
N ASN A 34 11.93 8.35 -3.38
CA ASN A 34 11.45 9.71 -3.13
C ASN A 34 10.00 9.87 -3.58
N ARG A 35 9.64 9.27 -4.72
CA ARG A 35 8.26 9.32 -5.20
C ARG A 35 7.31 8.60 -4.25
N ILE A 36 7.70 7.44 -3.76
CA ILE A 36 6.87 6.71 -2.80
C ILE A 36 6.72 7.53 -1.52
N ALA A 37 7.81 8.15 -1.04
CA ALA A 37 7.75 9.00 0.14
C ALA A 37 6.75 10.14 -0.03
N GLN A 38 6.69 10.74 -1.21
CA GLN A 38 5.74 11.81 -1.49
C GLN A 38 4.28 11.32 -1.41
N TYR A 39 4.01 10.11 -1.86
CA TYR A 39 2.67 9.53 -1.75
C TYR A 39 2.35 9.17 -0.29
N GLU A 40 3.33 8.67 0.45
CA GLU A 40 3.12 8.29 1.85
C GLU A 40 2.85 9.48 2.75
N THR A 41 3.43 10.63 2.44
CA THR A 41 3.22 11.87 3.20
C THR A 41 2.05 12.69 2.69
N ASN A 42 1.33 12.20 1.69
CA ASN A 42 0.23 12.89 1.04
C ASN A 42 0.63 14.18 0.31
N TYR A 43 1.93 14.34 0.05
CA TYR A 43 2.42 15.44 -0.78
C TYR A 43 1.90 15.29 -2.21
N ARG A 44 1.80 14.05 -2.69
CA ARG A 44 1.17 13.71 -3.95
C ARG A 44 0.06 12.70 -3.70
N VAL A 45 -1.01 12.80 -4.49
CA VAL A 45 -2.12 11.86 -4.41
C VAL A 45 -1.98 10.87 -5.56
N PRO A 46 -1.85 9.58 -5.27
CA PRO A 46 -1.72 8.60 -6.35
C PRO A 46 -3.04 8.43 -7.09
N LYS A 47 -2.95 8.29 -8.40
CA LYS A 47 -4.12 8.00 -9.22
C LYS A 47 -4.53 6.54 -9.01
N ARG A 48 -5.77 6.25 -9.38
CA ARG A 48 -6.34 4.93 -9.21
C ARG A 48 -5.48 3.83 -9.83
N GLU A 49 -4.97 4.08 -11.04
CA GLU A 49 -4.12 3.11 -11.73
C GLU A 49 -2.86 2.79 -10.93
N LEU A 50 -2.27 3.80 -10.31
CA LEU A 50 -1.10 3.61 -9.48
C LEU A 50 -1.44 2.85 -8.20
N LEU A 51 -2.58 3.16 -7.59
CA LEU A 51 -3.05 2.42 -6.42
C LEU A 51 -3.26 0.94 -6.73
N ASP A 52 -3.81 0.64 -7.91
CA ASP A 52 -3.99 -0.74 -8.33
C ASP A 52 -2.65 -1.46 -8.46
N LYS A 53 -1.65 -0.78 -9.02
CA LYS A 53 -0.29 -1.34 -9.14
C LYS A 53 0.34 -1.54 -7.77
N MET A 54 0.14 -0.59 -6.86
CA MET A 54 0.65 -0.73 -5.50
C MET A 54 -0.01 -1.90 -4.78
N ALA A 55 -1.31 -2.06 -4.92
CA ALA A 55 -2.01 -3.17 -4.31
C ALA A 55 -1.48 -4.50 -4.81
N GLU A 56 -1.23 -4.60 -6.11
CA GLU A 56 -0.67 -5.81 -6.72
C GLU A 56 0.74 -6.07 -6.19
N ALA A 57 1.58 -5.04 -6.14
CA ALA A 57 2.95 -5.16 -5.65
C ALA A 57 2.99 -5.54 -4.18
N LEU A 58 2.07 -5.02 -3.40
CA LEU A 58 1.99 -5.27 -1.97
C LEU A 58 1.19 -6.53 -1.64
N ARG A 59 0.61 -7.18 -2.64
CA ARG A 59 -0.18 -8.40 -2.50
C ARG A 59 -1.37 -8.22 -1.57
N VAL A 60 -2.11 -7.14 -1.78
CA VAL A 60 -3.34 -6.87 -1.04
C VAL A 60 -4.43 -6.53 -2.02
N ASP A 61 -5.68 -6.66 -1.58
CA ASP A 61 -6.81 -6.27 -2.38
C ASP A 61 -6.81 -4.75 -2.53
N ARG A 62 -6.99 -4.26 -3.77
CA ARG A 62 -7.04 -2.82 -4.05
C ARG A 62 -8.11 -2.09 -3.23
N GLN A 63 -9.13 -2.80 -2.79
CA GLN A 63 -10.19 -2.23 -1.96
C GLN A 63 -9.64 -1.64 -0.66
N ASN A 64 -8.48 -2.10 -0.19
CA ASN A 64 -7.84 -1.53 0.99
C ASN A 64 -7.52 -0.06 0.83
N PHE A 65 -7.30 0.40 -0.41
CA PHE A 65 -6.98 1.80 -0.67
C PHE A 65 -8.23 2.64 -0.93
N TYR A 66 -9.32 2.01 -1.36
CA TYR A 66 -10.55 2.74 -1.71
C TYR A 66 -11.52 2.84 -0.56
N THR A 67 -11.43 1.94 0.40
CA THR A 67 -12.33 1.91 1.54
C THR A 67 -11.70 2.68 2.69
N ILE A 68 -12.40 3.70 3.18
CA ILE A 68 -12.00 4.36 4.41
C ILE A 68 -12.59 3.52 5.52
N ALA A 69 -11.73 2.83 6.26
CA ALA A 69 -12.19 2.06 7.39
C ALA A 69 -12.77 3.01 8.42
N PRO A 70 -14.05 2.85 8.79
CA PRO A 70 -14.60 3.65 9.88
C PRO A 70 -13.90 3.22 11.16
N GLY A 71 -13.49 4.19 11.97
CA GLY A 71 -12.91 3.90 13.25
C GLY A 71 -11.44 4.22 13.34
N SER A 72 -10.78 3.60 14.29
CA SER A 72 -9.40 3.88 14.64
C SER A 72 -8.42 3.17 13.70
N ALA A 73 -7.15 3.58 13.79
CA ALA A 73 -6.08 2.89 13.08
C ALA A 73 -6.01 1.42 13.47
N GLU A 74 -6.41 1.10 14.68
CA GLU A 74 -6.45 -0.26 15.18
C GLU A 74 -7.45 -1.11 14.40
N ASP A 75 -8.64 -0.58 14.14
CA ASP A 75 -9.65 -1.28 13.34
C ASP A 75 -9.16 -1.49 11.92
N PHE A 76 -8.48 -0.50 11.37
CA PHE A 76 -7.89 -0.63 10.04
C PHE A 76 -6.87 -1.77 10.00
N MET A 77 -5.99 -1.84 10.99
CA MET A 77 -4.96 -2.87 11.02
C MET A 77 -5.56 -4.27 11.18
N ARG A 78 -6.62 -4.39 11.94
CA ARG A 78 -7.32 -5.66 12.10
C ARG A 78 -7.93 -6.11 10.78
N THR A 79 -8.66 -5.22 10.12
CA THR A 79 -9.28 -5.52 8.83
C THR A 79 -8.22 -5.83 7.78
N PHE A 80 -7.16 -5.04 7.74
CA PHE A 80 -6.07 -5.25 6.82
C PHE A 80 -5.41 -6.61 7.03
N PHE A 81 -5.18 -6.98 8.27
CA PHE A 81 -4.54 -8.25 8.59
C PHE A 81 -5.36 -9.43 8.06
N TRP A 82 -6.68 -9.39 8.26
CA TRP A 82 -7.57 -10.42 7.74
C TRP A 82 -7.56 -10.50 6.23
N LEU A 83 -7.66 -9.35 5.56
CA LEU A 83 -7.64 -9.30 4.10
C LEU A 83 -6.31 -9.80 3.56
N CYS A 84 -5.22 -9.48 4.24
CA CYS A 84 -3.90 -9.91 3.85
C CYS A 84 -3.77 -11.43 3.94
N LEU A 85 -4.28 -12.02 5.00
CA LEU A 85 -4.27 -13.46 5.17
C LEU A 85 -5.09 -14.17 4.10
N LEU A 86 -6.27 -13.63 3.79
CA LEU A 86 -7.14 -14.21 2.77
C LEU A 86 -6.52 -14.09 1.37
N TYR A 87 -5.96 -12.93 1.07
CA TYR A 87 -5.37 -12.67 -0.24
C TYR A 87 -4.10 -13.48 -0.47
N THR A 88 -3.26 -13.58 0.54
CA THR A 88 -1.97 -14.29 0.43
C THR A 88 -2.03 -15.71 0.90
N SER A 89 -3.21 -16.19 1.26
CA SER A 89 -3.39 -17.57 1.67
C SER A 89 -2.89 -18.47 0.54
N PRO A 90 -1.97 -19.37 0.81
CA PRO A 90 -1.44 -20.21 -0.25
C PRO A 90 -2.57 -21.05 -0.82
N SER A 91 -2.66 -21.03 -2.12
CA SER A 91 -3.60 -21.94 -2.77
C SER A 91 -3.18 -23.36 -2.47
N PRO A 92 -4.11 -24.17 -2.08
CA PRO A 92 -3.81 -25.58 -1.90
C PRO A 92 -3.32 -26.23 -3.19
#